data_944822baed77c8292eb4ecceadce8fd4
#
_entry.id   944822baed77c8292eb4ecceadce8fd4
#
_cell.length_a   1.000
_cell.length_b   1.000
_cell.length_c   1.000
_cell.angle_alpha   90.00
_cell.angle_beta   90.00
_cell.angle_gamma   90.00
#
_symmetry.space_group_name_H-M   'P 1'
#
loop_
_entity.id
_entity.type
_entity.pdbx_description
1 polymer ?
#
loop_
_entity_poly.entity_id
_entity_poly.type
_entity_poly.pdbx_seq_one_letter_code
_entity_poly.pdbx_strand_id
1 'polypeptide(L)'
;MKMEPTNNNEKQEKQEGKRIKLPSITFFICLVISALIWAFLTFSREYEVTMDYAITCSDLPEGKTTATCSDPSLALTFKTKGFYYLMPRFQEKNRTINLDIRKLTVHKGLGLNTYRFTKNELKDYIRDLDGLNEFFVDVESPYEITVYLEN
;
A
#
# COMPACT_ATOMS: atom_id res chain seq x y z
N MET A 1 3.51 -0.75 -96.88
CA MET A 1 3.71 0.05 -95.67
C MET A 1 2.75 -0.54 -94.60
N LYS A 2 3.32 -1.39 -93.74
CA LYS A 2 2.52 -2.22 -92.79
C LYS A 2 2.73 -1.65 -91.39
N MET A 3 1.67 -1.09 -90.79
CA MET A 3 1.64 -0.61 -89.43
C MET A 3 1.38 -1.79 -88.48
N GLU A 4 2.29 -2.04 -87.58
CA GLU A 4 2.09 -2.96 -86.46
C GLU A 4 1.33 -2.24 -85.33
N PRO A 5 0.41 -2.93 -84.66
CA PRO A 5 -0.26 -2.35 -83.51
C PRO A 5 0.58 -2.59 -82.25
N THR A 6 0.94 -1.55 -81.58
CA THR A 6 1.60 -1.54 -80.24
C THR A 6 0.68 -2.12 -79.21
N ASN A 7 1.06 -3.25 -78.66
CA ASN A 7 0.38 -3.91 -77.54
C ASN A 7 0.85 -3.32 -76.19
N ASN A 8 0.08 -2.39 -75.69
CA ASN A 8 0.24 -1.88 -74.34
C ASN A 8 -0.32 -2.87 -73.31
N ASN A 9 0.49 -3.77 -72.85
CA ASN A 9 0.19 -4.56 -71.64
C ASN A 9 0.43 -3.65 -70.43
N GLU A 10 -0.64 -2.96 -70.01
CA GLU A 10 -0.69 -2.38 -68.68
C GLU A 10 -0.70 -3.53 -67.67
N LYS A 11 0.44 -3.72 -67.01
CA LYS A 11 0.55 -4.52 -65.80
C LYS A 11 -0.28 -3.84 -64.73
N GLN A 12 -1.49 -4.31 -64.53
CA GLN A 12 -2.23 -4.03 -63.32
C GLN A 12 -1.46 -4.68 -62.16
N GLU A 13 -0.71 -3.87 -61.42
CA GLU A 13 -0.21 -4.22 -60.12
C GLU A 13 -1.40 -4.44 -59.19
N LYS A 14 -1.71 -5.71 -59.01
CA LYS A 14 -2.62 -6.16 -57.96
C LYS A 14 -2.06 -5.74 -56.64
N GLN A 15 -2.54 -4.64 -56.09
CA GLN A 15 -2.33 -4.32 -54.66
C GLN A 15 -2.96 -5.45 -53.85
N GLU A 16 -2.16 -6.41 -53.46
CA GLU A 16 -2.51 -7.36 -52.43
C GLU A 16 -2.72 -6.57 -51.14
N GLY A 17 -3.95 -6.22 -50.88
CA GLY A 17 -4.35 -5.68 -49.57
C GLY A 17 -3.88 -6.66 -48.49
N LYS A 18 -2.94 -6.22 -47.70
CA LYS A 18 -2.39 -6.95 -46.55
C LYS A 18 -3.54 -7.26 -45.61
N ARG A 19 -4.17 -8.45 -45.83
CA ARG A 19 -5.22 -8.95 -44.94
C ARG A 19 -4.55 -9.19 -43.60
N ILE A 20 -4.84 -8.33 -42.63
CA ILE A 20 -4.49 -8.53 -41.25
C ILE A 20 -5.18 -9.82 -40.82
N LYS A 21 -4.42 -10.93 -40.80
CA LYS A 21 -4.92 -12.20 -40.29
C LYS A 21 -5.20 -11.97 -38.80
N LEU A 22 -6.48 -12.02 -38.44
CA LEU A 22 -6.88 -12.01 -37.03
C LEU A 22 -6.12 -13.11 -36.30
N PRO A 23 -5.51 -12.81 -35.15
CA PRO A 23 -4.76 -13.82 -34.42
C PRO A 23 -5.67 -14.99 -34.08
N SER A 24 -5.12 -16.20 -34.18
CA SER A 24 -5.83 -17.44 -33.85
C SER A 24 -6.33 -17.41 -32.41
N ILE A 25 -7.47 -18.03 -32.12
CA ILE A 25 -8.00 -18.20 -30.76
C ILE A 25 -6.91 -18.75 -29.80
N THR A 26 -6.04 -19.61 -30.29
CA THR A 26 -4.92 -20.14 -29.55
C THR A 26 -3.98 -19.04 -29.06
N PHE A 27 -3.75 -18.00 -29.88
CA PHE A 27 -2.93 -16.85 -29.48
C PHE A 27 -3.56 -16.12 -28.29
N PHE A 28 -4.87 -15.89 -28.31
CA PHE A 28 -5.57 -15.23 -27.20
C PHE A 28 -5.53 -16.07 -25.92
N ILE A 29 -5.68 -17.38 -26.03
CA ILE A 29 -5.58 -18.29 -24.89
C ILE A 29 -4.17 -18.20 -24.27
N CYS A 30 -3.12 -18.30 -25.09
CA CYS A 30 -1.74 -18.18 -24.62
C CYS A 30 -1.47 -16.81 -23.97
N LEU A 31 -2.00 -15.73 -24.54
CA LEU A 31 -1.86 -14.38 -24.00
C LEU A 31 -2.52 -14.25 -22.63
N VAL A 32 -3.75 -14.77 -22.48
CA VAL A 32 -4.46 -14.75 -21.20
C VAL A 32 -3.72 -15.55 -20.15
N ILE A 33 -3.25 -16.76 -20.47
CA ILE A 33 -2.46 -17.60 -19.54
C ILE A 33 -1.19 -16.86 -19.12
N SER A 34 -0.45 -16.27 -20.06
CA SER A 34 0.76 -15.50 -19.75
C SER A 34 0.48 -14.30 -18.84
N ALA A 35 -0.61 -13.58 -19.11
CA ALA A 35 -1.04 -12.45 -18.27
C ALA A 35 -1.42 -12.90 -16.85
N LEU A 36 -2.11 -14.03 -16.71
CA LEU A 36 -2.46 -14.61 -15.41
C LEU A 36 -1.22 -15.03 -14.62
N ILE A 37 -0.27 -15.70 -15.26
CA ILE A 37 0.99 -16.10 -14.63
C ILE A 37 1.78 -14.87 -14.20
N TRP A 38 1.87 -13.86 -15.06
CA TRP A 38 2.54 -12.61 -14.74
C TRP A 38 1.88 -11.88 -13.56
N ALA A 39 0.56 -11.78 -13.57
CA ALA A 39 -0.20 -11.16 -12.48
C ALA A 39 0.02 -11.93 -11.17
N PHE A 40 -0.07 -13.26 -11.20
CA PHE A 40 0.18 -14.09 -10.02
C PHE A 40 1.59 -13.86 -9.44
N LEU A 41 2.62 -13.88 -10.28
CA LEU A 41 4.01 -13.64 -9.85
C LEU A 41 4.18 -12.22 -9.30
N THR A 42 3.55 -11.22 -9.92
CA THR A 42 3.62 -9.84 -9.47
C THR A 42 2.95 -9.67 -8.11
N PHE A 43 1.74 -10.19 -7.94
CA PHE A 43 1.01 -10.08 -6.67
C PHE A 43 1.58 -10.96 -5.54
N SER A 44 2.40 -11.96 -5.88
CA SER A 44 3.09 -12.80 -4.89
C SER A 44 4.33 -12.15 -4.30
N ARG A 45 4.81 -11.05 -4.89
CA ARG A 45 5.96 -10.32 -4.34
C ARG A 45 5.58 -9.59 -3.05
N GLU A 46 6.56 -9.44 -2.19
CA GLU A 46 6.43 -8.65 -0.98
C GLU A 46 6.69 -7.17 -1.30
N TYR A 47 5.83 -6.33 -0.77
CA TYR A 47 5.91 -4.88 -0.89
C TYR A 47 5.93 -4.25 0.50
N GLU A 48 6.73 -3.22 0.67
CA GLU A 48 6.70 -2.37 1.84
C GLU A 48 5.79 -1.17 1.53
N VAL A 49 4.81 -0.96 2.39
CA VAL A 49 3.82 0.10 2.23
C VAL A 49 3.76 0.90 3.51
N THR A 50 3.99 2.20 3.41
CA THR A 50 3.84 3.12 4.53
C THR A 50 2.42 3.70 4.53
N MET A 51 1.79 3.67 5.68
CA MET A 51 0.42 4.12 5.88
C MET A 51 0.33 5.02 7.11
N ASP A 52 -0.42 6.12 6.96
CA ASP A 52 -0.68 7.05 8.06
C ASP A 52 -1.88 6.59 8.88
N TYR A 53 -1.70 6.56 10.18
CA TYR A 53 -2.73 6.27 11.17
C TYR A 53 -2.95 7.50 12.05
N ALA A 54 -4.21 7.86 12.26
CA ALA A 54 -4.55 8.85 13.26
C ALA A 54 -4.37 8.25 14.66
N ILE A 55 -3.82 9.02 15.57
CA ILE A 55 -3.62 8.62 16.96
C ILE A 55 -4.76 9.19 17.80
N THR A 56 -5.38 8.33 18.60
CA THR A 56 -6.30 8.73 19.66
C THR A 56 -5.75 8.21 20.98
N CYS A 57 -5.57 9.10 21.94
CA CYS A 57 -5.13 8.73 23.28
C CYS A 57 -6.36 8.34 24.10
N SER A 58 -6.42 7.11 24.58
CA SER A 58 -7.49 6.56 25.42
C SER A 58 -6.93 6.02 26.72
N ASP A 59 -7.82 5.61 27.62
CA ASP A 59 -7.50 5.01 28.90
C ASP A 59 -6.50 5.81 29.73
N LEU A 60 -6.96 7.05 30.12
CA LEU A 60 -6.18 7.94 30.95
C LEU A 60 -5.95 7.37 32.37
N PRO A 61 -4.82 7.68 32.99
CA PRO A 61 -4.61 7.39 34.41
C PRO A 61 -5.66 8.07 35.31
N GLU A 62 -5.89 7.50 36.49
CA GLU A 62 -6.87 8.05 37.43
C GLU A 62 -6.58 9.53 37.77
N GLY A 63 -7.64 10.35 37.69
CA GLY A 63 -7.55 11.79 37.99
C GLY A 63 -7.18 12.68 36.79
N LYS A 64 -7.14 12.14 35.57
CA LYS A 64 -6.90 12.94 34.35
C LYS A 64 -8.13 12.91 33.45
N THR A 65 -8.44 14.05 32.84
CA THR A 65 -9.65 14.23 32.04
C THR A 65 -9.35 14.32 30.53
N THR A 66 -8.18 14.81 30.17
CA THR A 66 -7.82 15.05 28.76
C THR A 66 -6.38 14.67 28.49
N ALA A 67 -6.14 14.06 27.32
CA ALA A 67 -4.80 13.77 26.80
C ALA A 67 -4.66 14.41 25.42
N THR A 68 -3.60 15.18 25.25
CA THR A 68 -3.23 15.78 23.96
C THR A 68 -1.91 15.20 23.49
N CYS A 69 -1.91 14.61 22.28
CA CYS A 69 -0.70 14.10 21.67
C CYS A 69 -0.04 15.19 20.82
N SER A 70 1.31 15.28 20.87
CA SER A 70 2.08 16.26 20.08
C SER A 70 1.88 16.05 18.58
N ASP A 71 1.81 14.79 18.16
CA ASP A 71 1.62 14.42 16.78
C ASP A 71 0.32 13.62 16.64
N PRO A 72 -0.62 14.07 15.81
CA PRO A 72 -1.90 13.40 15.63
C PRO A 72 -1.83 12.20 14.68
N SER A 73 -0.69 11.98 14.03
CA SER A 73 -0.52 10.93 13.03
C SER A 73 0.75 10.11 13.23
N LEU A 74 0.67 8.85 12.88
CA LEU A 74 1.75 7.88 12.97
C LEU A 74 1.90 7.17 11.63
N ALA A 75 3.04 7.32 11.00
CA ALA A 75 3.36 6.62 9.77
C ALA A 75 3.97 5.24 10.10
N LEU A 76 3.27 4.20 9.70
CA LEU A 76 3.65 2.80 9.94
C LEU A 76 3.99 2.12 8.63
N THR A 77 5.10 1.37 8.62
CA THR A 77 5.51 0.57 7.48
C THR A 77 5.13 -0.89 7.70
N PHE A 78 4.42 -1.42 6.71
CA PHE A 78 3.97 -2.82 6.67
C PHE A 78 4.63 -3.54 5.52
N LYS A 79 4.99 -4.80 5.74
CA LYS A 79 5.47 -5.71 4.71
C LYS A 79 4.37 -6.71 4.39
N THR A 80 3.84 -6.64 3.18
CA THR A 80 2.72 -7.47 2.76
C THR A 80 2.86 -7.92 1.31
N LYS A 81 2.20 -9.02 0.98
CA LYS A 81 2.11 -9.45 -0.43
C LYS A 81 1.08 -8.61 -1.17
N GLY A 82 1.31 -8.38 -2.47
CA GLY A 82 0.49 -7.48 -3.26
C GLY A 82 -1.01 -7.77 -3.24
N PHE A 83 -1.42 -9.04 -3.12
CA PHE A 83 -2.85 -9.38 -3.05
C PHE A 83 -3.50 -9.01 -1.69
N TYR A 84 -2.75 -8.97 -0.59
CA TYR A 84 -3.27 -8.50 0.70
C TYR A 84 -3.56 -6.99 0.69
N TYR A 85 -2.81 -6.24 -0.13
CA TYR A 85 -3.04 -4.80 -0.31
C TYR A 85 -4.44 -4.50 -0.90
N LEU A 86 -5.02 -5.45 -1.63
CA LEU A 86 -6.38 -5.33 -2.17
C LEU A 86 -7.48 -5.56 -1.12
N MET A 87 -7.13 -6.02 0.07
CA MET A 87 -8.12 -6.19 1.14
C MET A 87 -8.66 -4.85 1.64
N PRO A 88 -9.96 -4.75 1.98
CA PRO A 88 -10.57 -3.51 2.46
C PRO A 88 -9.83 -2.89 3.65
N ARG A 89 -9.22 -3.71 4.51
CA ARG A 89 -8.46 -3.30 5.68
C ARG A 89 -7.30 -2.35 5.34
N PHE A 90 -6.67 -2.52 4.17
CA PHE A 90 -5.59 -1.66 3.69
C PHE A 90 -6.09 -0.46 2.88
N GLN A 91 -7.38 -0.43 2.53
CA GLN A 91 -7.98 0.65 1.74
C GLN A 91 -8.75 1.67 2.58
N GLU A 92 -8.97 1.41 3.86
CA GLU A 92 -9.64 2.35 4.76
C GLU A 92 -8.80 3.63 4.91
N LYS A 93 -9.43 4.78 4.62
CA LYS A 93 -8.81 6.10 4.75
C LYS A 93 -8.72 6.58 6.21
N ASN A 94 -9.63 6.14 7.05
CA ASN A 94 -9.72 6.57 8.46
C ASN A 94 -9.17 5.48 9.37
N ARG A 95 -7.86 5.31 9.38
CA ARG A 95 -7.19 4.38 10.28
C ARG A 95 -6.88 5.11 11.58
N THR A 96 -7.39 4.58 12.67
CA THR A 96 -7.15 5.13 14.00
C THR A 96 -6.53 4.08 14.90
N ILE A 97 -5.47 4.45 15.59
CA ILE A 97 -4.83 3.64 16.63
C ILE A 97 -5.15 4.29 17.97
N ASN A 98 -5.77 3.52 18.86
CA ASN A 98 -5.98 3.94 20.23
C ASN A 98 -4.74 3.60 21.07
N LEU A 99 -4.04 4.64 21.50
CA LEU A 99 -2.93 4.52 22.42
C LEU A 99 -3.48 4.42 23.86
N ASP A 100 -3.36 3.23 24.45
CA ASP A 100 -3.65 3.02 25.86
C ASP A 100 -2.48 3.52 26.69
N ILE A 101 -2.64 4.70 27.28
CA ILE A 101 -1.58 5.37 28.05
C ILE A 101 -1.21 4.55 29.29
N ARG A 102 -2.10 3.75 29.84
CA ARG A 102 -1.81 2.91 31.00
C ARG A 102 -0.79 1.80 30.70
N LYS A 103 -0.90 1.21 29.52
CA LYS A 103 0.05 0.19 29.09
C LYS A 103 1.42 0.78 28.77
N LEU A 104 1.43 2.02 28.26
CA LEU A 104 2.64 2.74 27.91
C LEU A 104 3.33 3.43 29.10
N THR A 105 2.61 3.71 30.19
CA THR A 105 3.13 4.44 31.36
C THR A 105 4.08 3.64 32.26
N VAL A 106 4.43 2.43 31.92
CA VAL A 106 5.43 1.63 32.65
C VAL A 106 6.80 2.33 32.70
N HIS A 107 7.09 3.20 31.72
CA HIS A 107 8.32 4.00 31.68
C HIS A 107 7.99 5.49 31.88
N LYS A 108 8.01 5.93 33.14
CA LYS A 108 7.69 7.30 33.54
C LYS A 108 8.57 8.33 32.83
N GLY A 109 7.93 9.23 32.10
CA GLY A 109 8.55 10.39 31.47
C GLY A 109 8.80 11.57 32.42
N LEU A 110 9.37 12.60 31.87
CA LEU A 110 9.94 13.81 32.48
C LEU A 110 8.88 14.76 33.06
N GLY A 111 8.14 14.36 34.07
CA GLY A 111 7.23 15.28 34.76
C GLY A 111 5.88 14.69 35.17
N LEU A 112 5.18 15.39 36.05
CA LEU A 112 3.93 14.93 36.66
C LEU A 112 2.80 14.71 35.64
N ASN A 113 2.84 15.39 34.48
CA ASN A 113 1.76 15.41 33.50
C ASN A 113 2.23 15.22 32.03
N THR A 114 3.48 14.79 31.82
CA THR A 114 4.02 14.66 30.46
C THR A 114 4.63 13.27 30.30
N TYR A 115 4.18 12.57 29.28
CA TYR A 115 4.71 11.24 28.94
C TYR A 115 5.34 11.31 27.55
N ARG A 116 6.52 10.73 27.44
CA ARG A 116 7.29 10.71 26.20
C ARG A 116 7.50 9.27 25.78
N PHE A 117 7.15 8.98 24.55
CA PHE A 117 7.28 7.64 23.96
C PHE A 117 8.25 7.69 22.80
N THR A 118 9.25 6.86 22.88
CA THR A 118 10.24 6.71 21.81
C THR A 118 9.72 5.80 20.72
N LYS A 119 10.32 5.87 19.53
CA LYS A 119 10.02 4.99 18.39
C LYS A 119 10.01 3.50 18.78
N ASN A 120 10.96 3.05 19.62
CA ASN A 120 11.05 1.64 20.00
C ASN A 120 9.89 1.19 20.89
N GLU A 121 9.48 2.01 21.84
CA GLU A 121 8.33 1.74 22.71
C GLU A 121 7.03 1.70 21.91
N LEU A 122 6.87 2.62 20.95
CA LEU A 122 5.73 2.61 20.04
C LEU A 122 5.73 1.36 19.15
N LYS A 123 6.90 0.94 18.67
CA LYS A 123 7.06 -0.26 17.86
C LYS A 123 6.64 -1.51 18.62
N ASP A 124 7.09 -1.65 19.87
CA ASP A 124 6.74 -2.79 20.71
C ASP A 124 5.24 -2.79 21.04
N TYR A 125 4.67 -1.63 21.35
CA TYR A 125 3.25 -1.49 21.59
C TYR A 125 2.40 -1.88 20.37
N ILE A 126 2.75 -1.41 19.18
CA ILE A 126 2.02 -1.70 17.96
C ILE A 126 2.12 -3.18 17.58
N ARG A 127 3.26 -3.80 17.86
CA ARG A 127 3.45 -5.23 17.65
C ARG A 127 2.54 -6.08 18.53
N ASP A 128 2.21 -5.60 19.74
CA ASP A 128 1.30 -6.28 20.66
C ASP A 128 -0.18 -6.04 20.32
N LEU A 129 -0.48 -5.11 19.39
CA LEU A 129 -1.85 -4.86 18.94
C LEU A 129 -2.34 -5.97 18.02
N ASP A 130 -3.47 -6.57 18.41
CA ASP A 130 -4.11 -7.61 17.62
C ASP A 130 -4.45 -7.14 16.19
N GLY A 131 -4.01 -7.91 15.23
CA GLY A 131 -4.32 -7.73 13.82
C GLY A 131 -3.40 -6.80 13.04
N LEU A 132 -2.41 -6.16 13.66
CA LEU A 132 -1.36 -5.40 12.97
C LEU A 132 -0.01 -6.11 13.03
N ASN A 133 0.22 -6.95 14.02
CA ASN A 133 1.47 -7.63 14.32
C ASN A 133 2.03 -8.46 13.15
N GLU A 134 1.16 -9.10 12.37
CA GLU A 134 1.56 -10.05 11.31
C GLU A 134 2.32 -9.38 10.15
N PHE A 135 1.97 -8.13 9.84
CA PHE A 135 2.49 -7.39 8.68
C PHE A 135 3.34 -6.19 9.08
N PHE A 136 3.35 -5.82 10.35
CA PHE A 136 4.03 -4.64 10.84
C PHE A 136 5.56 -4.81 10.85
N VAL A 137 6.27 -3.83 10.28
CA VAL A 137 7.73 -3.81 10.21
C VAL A 137 8.32 -2.75 11.11
N ASP A 138 7.93 -1.49 10.92
CA ASP A 138 8.53 -0.37 11.62
C ASP A 138 7.61 0.86 11.73
N VAL A 139 7.96 1.75 12.61
CA VAL A 139 7.41 3.11 12.73
C VAL A 139 8.29 4.05 11.91
N GLU A 140 7.74 4.68 10.88
CA GLU A 140 8.50 5.61 10.04
C GLU A 140 8.65 6.96 10.72
N SER A 141 7.54 7.52 11.17
CA SER A 141 7.49 8.78 11.90
C SER A 141 6.25 8.86 12.81
N PRO A 142 6.27 9.68 13.85
CA PRO A 142 7.39 10.43 14.41
C PRO A 142 8.37 9.53 15.19
N TYR A 143 9.58 10.03 15.41
CA TYR A 143 10.58 9.32 16.25
C TYR A 143 10.24 9.33 17.73
N GLU A 144 9.39 10.26 18.13
CA GLU A 144 9.00 10.49 19.51
C GLU A 144 7.62 11.14 19.55
N ILE A 145 6.77 10.66 20.44
CA ILE A 145 5.46 11.25 20.72
C ILE A 145 5.44 11.72 22.17
N THR A 146 5.02 12.97 22.37
CA THR A 146 4.79 13.52 23.68
C THR A 146 3.30 13.63 23.95
N VAL A 147 2.85 13.07 25.05
CA VAL A 147 1.46 13.16 25.50
C VAL A 147 1.40 14.07 26.72
N TYR A 148 0.58 15.09 26.62
CA TYR A 148 0.28 16.04 27.70
C TYR A 148 -1.04 15.65 28.34
N LEU A 149 -1.02 15.47 29.67
CA LEU A 149 -2.23 15.17 30.45
C LEU A 149 -2.69 16.42 31.20
N GLU A 150 -3.94 16.75 31.05
CA GLU A 150 -4.61 17.85 31.79
C GLU A 150 -5.53 17.26 32.85
N ASN A 151 -5.70 18.03 33.94
CA ASN A 151 -6.57 17.67 35.06
C ASN A 151 -8.03 18.03 34.76
#